data_09370e26ee5504f28c20373da0f6dd4a
#
_entry.id   09370e26ee5504f28c20373da0f6dd4a
#
_cell.length_a   1.000
_cell.length_b   1.000
_cell.length_c   1.000
_cell.angle_alpha   90.00
_cell.angle_beta   90.00
_cell.angle_gamma   90.00
#
_symmetry.space_group_name_H-M   'P 1'
#
loop_
_entity.id
_entity.type
_entity.pdbx_description
1 polymer ?
#
loop_
_entity_poly.entity_id
_entity_poly.type
_entity_poly.pdbx_seq_one_letter_code
_entity_poly.pdbx_strand_id
1 'polypeptide(L)'
;DQVVGSATANWTSSEVTQYQIETTPLDGLTIKADYMDVGSVAATANRYSPEEGHISAKYAYGNLSVGVGAGWLQNAVSKSSTGSTIDFYSNESIGIGYAVNDSLSLSYTMEESTANFAGIDSQGGGNGAAGDVALEVNSLQGAYTMGGMTMAFSLDDIENAGYVTAKDQKEILFTVALSF
;
A
#
# COMPACT_ATOMS: atom_id res chain seq x y z
N ASP A 1 -10.37 -0.35 2.61
CA ASP A 1 -10.38 -0.79 1.21
C ASP A 1 -11.38 0.05 0.45
N GLN A 2 -10.91 1.11 -0.17
CA GLN A 2 -11.74 1.92 -1.04
C GLN A 2 -11.09 1.98 -2.41
N VAL A 3 -11.76 1.37 -3.38
CA VAL A 3 -11.56 1.72 -4.78
C VAL A 3 -12.04 3.16 -4.94
N VAL A 4 -11.14 4.13 -4.87
CA VAL A 4 -11.48 5.53 -5.11
C VAL A 4 -11.62 5.72 -6.61
N GLY A 5 -12.77 5.36 -7.14
CA GLY A 5 -13.15 5.70 -8.50
C GLY A 5 -13.35 7.21 -8.62
N SER A 6 -12.69 7.83 -9.58
CA SER A 6 -12.98 9.22 -9.96
C SER A 6 -14.44 9.35 -10.36
N ALA A 7 -15.12 10.36 -9.83
CA ALA A 7 -16.58 10.57 -9.93
C ALA A 7 -17.15 10.82 -11.34
N THR A 8 -16.39 10.57 -12.40
CA THR A 8 -16.82 10.77 -13.80
C THR A 8 -16.72 9.53 -14.69
N ALA A 9 -16.40 8.36 -14.14
CA ALA A 9 -16.41 7.14 -14.92
C ALA A 9 -17.83 6.55 -14.90
N ASN A 10 -18.54 6.63 -15.99
CA ASN A 10 -19.73 5.82 -16.22
C ASN A 10 -19.28 4.36 -16.36
N TRP A 11 -19.36 3.62 -15.28
CA TRP A 11 -19.11 2.18 -15.25
C TRP A 11 -20.29 1.49 -15.93
N THR A 12 -20.11 0.99 -17.13
CA THR A 12 -21.16 0.28 -17.87
C THR A 12 -21.02 -1.24 -17.79
N SER A 13 -19.97 -1.75 -17.15
CA SER A 13 -19.82 -3.17 -16.83
C SER A 13 -19.41 -3.29 -15.37
N SER A 14 -20.07 -4.14 -14.64
CA SER A 14 -19.91 -4.35 -13.21
C SER A 14 -19.41 -5.77 -12.90
N GLU A 15 -18.72 -6.39 -13.83
CA GLU A 15 -18.10 -7.68 -13.55
C GLU A 15 -16.79 -7.46 -12.80
N VAL A 16 -16.76 -7.89 -11.55
CA VAL A 16 -15.55 -7.89 -10.72
C VAL A 16 -15.17 -9.33 -10.44
N THR A 17 -13.95 -9.69 -10.77
CA THR A 17 -13.38 -11.00 -10.45
C THR A 17 -12.35 -10.81 -9.36
N GLN A 18 -12.49 -11.53 -8.26
CA GLN A 18 -11.56 -11.49 -7.14
C GLN A 18 -11.13 -12.90 -6.75
N TYR A 19 -9.85 -13.07 -6.52
CA TYR A 19 -9.26 -14.28 -5.98
C TYR A 19 -8.48 -13.93 -4.72
N GLN A 20 -8.60 -14.77 -3.71
CA GLN A 20 -7.83 -14.66 -2.49
C GLN A 20 -7.39 -16.05 -2.03
N ILE A 21 -6.15 -16.14 -1.60
CA ILE A 21 -5.59 -17.33 -0.95
C ILE A 21 -4.87 -16.92 0.32
N GLU A 22 -5.09 -17.69 1.37
CA GLU A 22 -4.32 -17.61 2.60
C GLU A 22 -3.87 -19.02 2.99
N THR A 23 -2.62 -19.18 3.38
CA THR A 23 -2.06 -20.45 3.80
C THR A 23 -1.08 -20.28 4.96
N THR A 24 -1.02 -21.31 5.81
CA THR A 24 -0.07 -21.41 6.93
C THR A 24 0.77 -22.68 6.74
N PRO A 25 1.77 -22.67 5.83
CA PRO A 25 2.50 -23.87 5.43
C PRO A 25 3.37 -24.44 6.54
N LEU A 26 3.68 -23.64 7.55
CA LEU A 26 4.39 -24.06 8.76
C LEU A 26 3.97 -23.17 9.94
N ASP A 27 4.26 -23.62 11.15
CA ASP A 27 3.92 -22.90 12.37
C ASP A 27 4.58 -21.49 12.37
N GLY A 28 3.77 -20.48 12.67
CA GLY A 28 4.16 -19.09 12.67
C GLY A 28 4.23 -18.42 11.30
N LEU A 29 4.21 -19.14 10.17
CA LEU A 29 4.24 -18.54 8.83
C LEU A 29 2.84 -18.45 8.23
N THR A 30 2.42 -17.24 7.89
CA THR A 30 1.21 -17.00 7.11
C THR A 30 1.59 -16.33 5.79
N ILE A 31 1.07 -16.84 4.68
CA ILE A 31 1.21 -16.28 3.34
C ILE A 31 -0.18 -15.94 2.83
N LYS A 32 -0.34 -14.74 2.30
CA LYS A 32 -1.57 -14.26 1.67
C LYS A 32 -1.27 -13.77 0.26
N ALA A 33 -2.18 -14.03 -0.66
CA ALA A 33 -2.16 -13.42 -1.98
C ALA A 33 -3.60 -13.13 -2.39
N ASP A 34 -3.79 -12.01 -3.04
CA ASP A 34 -5.06 -11.58 -3.61
C ASP A 34 -4.86 -10.92 -4.97
N TYR A 35 -5.88 -11.02 -5.79
CA TYR A 35 -5.96 -10.40 -7.09
C TYR A 35 -7.40 -9.98 -7.35
N MET A 36 -7.59 -8.78 -7.88
CA MET A 36 -8.87 -8.28 -8.32
C MET A 36 -8.75 -7.67 -9.71
N ASP A 37 -9.69 -8.05 -10.58
CA ASP A 37 -9.89 -7.43 -11.89
C ASP A 37 -11.32 -6.88 -11.96
N VAL A 38 -11.42 -5.62 -12.31
CA VAL A 38 -12.71 -4.97 -12.61
C VAL A 38 -12.85 -4.94 -14.12
N GLY A 39 -13.63 -5.88 -14.65
CA GLY A 39 -13.83 -6.09 -16.08
C GLY A 39 -14.17 -4.81 -16.85
N SER A 40 -13.96 -4.85 -18.14
CA SER A 40 -13.81 -3.71 -19.05
C SER A 40 -14.74 -2.52 -18.76
N VAL A 41 -14.11 -1.40 -18.46
CA VAL A 41 -14.79 -0.10 -18.44
C VAL A 41 -15.22 0.22 -19.88
N ALA A 42 -16.51 0.31 -20.11
CA ALA A 42 -17.04 0.47 -21.45
C ALA A 42 -16.45 1.66 -22.20
N ALA A 43 -16.14 1.39 -23.44
CA ALA A 43 -16.30 2.27 -24.58
C ALA A 43 -15.30 3.39 -24.84
N THR A 44 -14.12 3.40 -24.27
CA THR A 44 -13.05 4.16 -24.92
C THR A 44 -11.82 3.26 -25.08
N ALA A 45 -11.45 3.02 -26.32
CA ALA A 45 -10.37 2.12 -26.74
C ALA A 45 -8.97 2.42 -26.17
N ASN A 46 -8.86 3.34 -25.23
CA ASN A 46 -7.63 3.87 -24.65
C ASN A 46 -7.64 3.98 -23.13
N ARG A 47 -8.33 3.08 -22.42
CA ARG A 47 -8.25 3.01 -20.96
C ARG A 47 -7.75 1.65 -20.50
N TYR A 48 -7.03 1.64 -19.39
CA TYR A 48 -6.74 0.42 -18.65
C TYR A 48 -7.98 0.02 -17.83
N SER A 49 -8.23 -1.27 -17.70
CA SER A 49 -9.16 -1.76 -16.68
C SER A 49 -8.50 -1.67 -15.32
N PRO A 50 -9.23 -1.31 -14.26
CA PRO A 50 -8.67 -1.35 -12.93
C PRO A 50 -8.34 -2.80 -12.54
N GLU A 51 -7.15 -3.00 -12.06
CA GLU A 51 -6.72 -4.26 -11.49
C GLU A 51 -5.78 -4.02 -10.32
N GLU A 52 -5.78 -4.92 -9.38
CA GLU A 52 -4.85 -4.90 -8.25
C GLU A 52 -4.41 -6.32 -7.91
N GLY A 53 -3.25 -6.42 -7.33
CA GLY A 53 -2.74 -7.67 -6.78
C GLY A 53 -1.80 -7.39 -5.64
N HIS A 54 -1.84 -8.28 -4.65
CA HIS A 54 -0.98 -8.20 -3.48
C HIS A 54 -0.54 -9.59 -3.04
N ILE A 55 0.69 -9.68 -2.59
CA ILE A 55 1.23 -10.85 -1.91
C ILE A 55 1.94 -10.43 -0.63
N SER A 56 1.74 -11.16 0.45
CA SER A 56 2.42 -10.90 1.71
C SER A 56 2.79 -12.19 2.41
N ALA A 57 3.84 -12.11 3.22
CA ALA A 57 4.24 -13.17 4.13
C ALA A 57 4.53 -12.57 5.50
N LYS A 58 4.03 -13.23 6.55
CA LYS A 58 4.30 -12.89 7.94
C LYS A 58 4.80 -14.11 8.67
N TYR A 59 5.92 -13.98 9.35
CA TYR A 59 6.45 -15.01 10.23
C TYR A 59 6.50 -14.52 11.67
N ALA A 60 5.94 -15.31 12.58
CA ALA A 60 5.94 -15.04 14.02
C ALA A 60 6.67 -16.17 14.76
N TYR A 61 7.62 -15.79 15.61
CA TYR A 61 8.36 -16.70 16.46
C TYR A 61 8.53 -16.11 17.86
N GLY A 62 7.89 -16.71 18.83
CA GLY A 62 7.86 -16.19 20.19
C GLY A 62 7.28 -14.76 20.20
N ASN A 63 8.06 -13.84 20.72
CA ASN A 63 7.66 -12.41 20.82
C ASN A 63 8.00 -11.60 19.56
N LEU A 64 8.67 -12.19 18.57
CA LEU A 64 9.10 -11.52 17.34
C LEU A 64 8.15 -11.83 16.20
N SER A 65 7.83 -10.83 15.40
CA SER A 65 7.17 -11.00 14.11
C SER A 65 7.86 -10.18 13.02
N VAL A 66 7.97 -10.76 11.83
CA VAL A 66 8.49 -10.09 10.64
C VAL A 66 7.48 -10.27 9.52
N GLY A 67 7.24 -9.22 8.75
CA GLY A 67 6.34 -9.24 7.61
C GLY A 67 6.96 -8.57 6.39
N VAL A 68 6.62 -9.07 5.22
CA VAL A 68 6.95 -8.45 3.93
C VAL A 68 5.72 -8.49 3.05
N GLY A 69 5.57 -7.51 2.18
CA GLY A 69 4.49 -7.44 1.22
C GLY A 69 4.92 -6.75 -0.06
N ALA A 70 4.31 -7.13 -1.17
CA ALA A 70 4.44 -6.46 -2.44
C ALA A 70 3.11 -6.50 -3.18
N GLY A 71 2.81 -5.45 -3.96
CA GLY A 71 1.57 -5.38 -4.71
C GLY A 71 1.58 -4.28 -5.75
N TRP A 72 0.53 -4.22 -6.53
CA TRP A 72 0.30 -3.14 -7.50
C TRP A 72 -1.17 -2.78 -7.54
N LEU A 73 -1.43 -1.55 -7.94
CA LEU A 73 -2.77 -1.02 -8.19
C LEU A 73 -2.75 -0.26 -9.52
N GLN A 74 -3.48 -0.76 -10.49
CA GLN A 74 -3.74 -0.07 -11.75
C GLN A 74 -5.13 0.58 -11.70
N ASN A 75 -5.17 1.88 -11.93
CA ASN A 75 -6.43 2.62 -11.97
C ASN A 75 -7.04 2.63 -13.38
N ALA A 76 -8.36 2.90 -13.47
CA ALA A 76 -9.06 3.14 -14.73
C ALA A 76 -8.63 4.48 -15.37
N VAL A 77 -7.39 4.59 -15.78
CA VAL A 77 -6.84 5.81 -16.41
C VAL A 77 -6.71 5.66 -17.92
N SER A 78 -6.70 6.78 -18.63
CA SER A 78 -6.42 6.77 -20.07
C SER A 78 -5.00 6.27 -20.32
N LYS A 79 -4.83 5.40 -21.31
CA LYS A 79 -3.53 5.04 -21.86
C LYS A 79 -2.95 6.29 -22.53
N SER A 80 -2.30 7.13 -21.75
CA SER A 80 -1.70 8.37 -22.27
C SER A 80 -0.22 8.13 -22.55
N SER A 81 0.23 8.62 -23.68
CA SER A 81 1.65 8.68 -24.01
C SER A 81 2.33 9.96 -23.47
N THR A 82 1.58 10.79 -22.75
CA THR A 82 2.10 12.02 -22.15
C THR A 82 2.36 11.77 -20.67
N GLY A 83 3.60 11.93 -20.24
CA GLY A 83 4.12 11.57 -18.93
C GLY A 83 3.54 12.29 -17.70
N SER A 84 2.27 12.66 -17.72
CA SER A 84 1.58 13.27 -16.58
C SER A 84 0.48 12.40 -15.98
N THR A 85 0.26 11.20 -16.52
CA THR A 85 -0.76 10.28 -16.03
C THR A 85 -0.10 9.11 -15.33
N ILE A 86 -0.50 8.83 -14.11
CA ILE A 86 -0.03 7.65 -13.38
C ILE A 86 -0.70 6.42 -14.00
N ASP A 87 0.12 5.49 -14.44
CA ASP A 87 -0.31 4.25 -15.07
C ASP A 87 -0.72 3.23 -14.01
N PHE A 88 0.19 2.98 -13.08
CA PHE A 88 -0.07 2.12 -11.93
C PHE A 88 0.79 2.54 -10.74
N TYR A 89 0.44 2.02 -9.57
CA TYR A 89 1.26 2.09 -8.37
C TYR A 89 1.84 0.72 -8.07
N SER A 90 3.14 0.67 -7.75
CA SER A 90 3.77 -0.50 -7.16
C SER A 90 4.04 -0.23 -5.68
N ASN A 91 3.76 -1.21 -4.82
CA ASN A 91 3.88 -1.07 -3.38
C ASN A 91 4.74 -2.19 -2.82
N GLU A 92 5.65 -1.84 -1.92
CA GLU A 92 6.47 -2.79 -1.19
C GLU A 92 6.45 -2.42 0.30
N SER A 93 6.52 -3.41 1.16
CA SER A 93 6.55 -3.19 2.60
C SER A 93 7.39 -4.24 3.33
N ILE A 94 8.03 -3.80 4.39
CA ILE A 94 8.68 -4.67 5.36
C ILE A 94 8.39 -4.15 6.77
N GLY A 95 8.11 -5.06 7.69
CA GLY A 95 7.83 -4.72 9.07
C GLY A 95 8.44 -5.71 10.05
N ILE A 96 8.82 -5.20 11.19
CA ILE A 96 9.25 -5.99 12.34
C ILE A 96 8.47 -5.56 13.57
N GLY A 97 7.95 -6.51 14.34
CA GLY A 97 7.24 -6.27 15.59
C GLY A 97 7.81 -7.10 16.72
N TYR A 98 7.85 -6.55 17.91
CA TYR A 98 8.32 -7.21 19.10
C TYR A 98 7.41 -6.95 20.29
N ALA A 99 6.87 -8.03 20.89
CA ALA A 99 6.15 -7.97 22.15
C ALA A 99 7.18 -7.99 23.29
N VAL A 100 7.46 -6.83 23.88
CA VAL A 100 8.43 -6.69 24.98
C VAL A 100 7.94 -7.49 26.19
N ASN A 101 6.64 -7.43 26.47
CA ASN A 101 5.92 -8.22 27.47
C ASN A 101 4.42 -8.20 27.15
N ASP A 102 3.58 -8.77 28.01
CA ASP A 102 2.13 -8.87 27.81
C ASP A 102 1.42 -7.52 27.68
N SER A 103 2.06 -6.45 28.08
CA SER A 103 1.48 -5.09 28.08
C SER A 103 2.10 -4.16 27.06
N LEU A 104 3.35 -4.40 26.63
CA LEU A 104 4.12 -3.49 25.77
C LEU A 104 4.55 -4.17 24.48
N SER A 105 4.21 -3.57 23.36
CA SER A 105 4.69 -3.95 22.04
C SER A 105 5.30 -2.75 21.32
N LEU A 106 6.28 -3.02 20.48
CA LEU A 106 6.94 -2.08 19.59
C LEU A 106 6.94 -2.65 18.18
N SER A 107 6.85 -1.80 17.18
CA SER A 107 7.01 -2.19 15.77
C SER A 107 7.67 -1.08 14.97
N TYR A 108 8.31 -1.51 13.89
CA TYR A 108 8.86 -0.63 12.88
C TYR A 108 8.46 -1.15 11.50
N THR A 109 7.97 -0.25 10.66
CA THR A 109 7.60 -0.56 9.27
C THR A 109 8.27 0.40 8.31
N MET A 110 8.63 -0.11 7.15
CA MET A 110 9.06 0.65 5.98
C MET A 110 8.11 0.28 4.86
N GLU A 111 7.52 1.29 4.23
CA GLU A 111 6.60 1.14 3.11
C GLU A 111 7.06 2.05 1.99
N GLU A 112 7.10 1.53 0.77
CA GLU A 112 7.37 2.29 -0.44
C GLU A 112 6.18 2.10 -1.39
N SER A 113 5.69 3.20 -1.93
CA SER A 113 4.69 3.21 -2.98
C SER A 113 5.18 4.07 -4.12
N THR A 114 5.44 3.47 -5.27
CA THR A 114 5.94 4.17 -6.45
C THR A 114 4.81 4.46 -7.42
N ALA A 115 4.59 5.74 -7.72
CA ALA A 115 3.72 6.15 -8.81
C ALA A 115 4.48 6.03 -10.13
N ASN A 116 4.05 5.09 -10.97
CA ASN A 116 4.63 4.84 -12.29
C ASN A 116 3.88 5.65 -13.34
N PHE A 117 4.56 6.59 -13.99
CA PHE A 117 3.94 7.48 -14.95
C PHE A 117 3.96 6.92 -16.36
N ALA A 118 2.81 6.98 -17.05
CA ALA A 118 2.67 6.54 -18.43
C ALA A 118 3.57 7.37 -19.37
N GLY A 119 4.17 6.70 -20.38
CA GLY A 119 5.00 7.36 -21.39
C GLY A 119 6.47 7.55 -21.01
N ILE A 120 6.89 7.05 -19.86
CA ILE A 120 8.29 6.89 -19.50
C ILE A 120 8.65 5.45 -19.87
N ASP A 121 9.14 5.25 -21.10
CA ASP A 121 9.74 3.97 -21.40
C ASP A 121 11.10 3.85 -20.70
N SER A 122 11.52 2.63 -20.43
CA SER A 122 12.81 2.30 -19.82
C SER A 122 14.03 2.77 -20.65
N GLN A 123 13.81 3.49 -21.74
CA GLN A 123 14.82 4.03 -22.64
C GLN A 123 14.95 5.56 -22.59
N GLY A 124 14.20 6.24 -21.69
CA GLY A 124 14.42 7.66 -21.41
C GLY A 124 13.99 8.63 -22.51
N GLY A 125 13.09 8.21 -23.41
CA GLY A 125 12.64 9.01 -24.54
C GLY A 125 11.44 9.93 -24.30
N GLY A 126 10.96 10.07 -23.07
CA GLY A 126 9.83 10.93 -22.75
C GLY A 126 10.21 12.41 -22.77
N ASN A 127 9.57 13.20 -23.60
CA ASN A 127 9.70 14.65 -23.61
C ASN A 127 9.19 15.25 -22.28
N GLY A 128 10.08 15.44 -21.31
CA GLY A 128 9.80 16.22 -20.11
C GLY A 128 8.80 15.63 -19.11
N ALA A 129 8.61 14.31 -19.18
CA ALA A 129 7.81 13.60 -18.18
C ALA A 129 8.49 13.65 -16.80
N ALA A 130 7.72 13.86 -15.76
CA ALA A 130 8.17 13.55 -14.41
C ALA A 130 8.57 12.08 -14.37
N GLY A 131 9.75 11.76 -13.85
CA GLY A 131 10.15 10.38 -13.56
C GLY A 131 9.21 9.76 -12.53
N ASP A 132 9.25 8.44 -12.43
CA ASP A 132 8.53 7.75 -11.37
C ASP A 132 8.92 8.33 -10.01
N VAL A 133 7.94 8.46 -9.12
CA VAL A 133 8.14 9.04 -7.80
C VAL A 133 7.74 8.00 -6.75
N ALA A 134 8.69 7.64 -5.91
CA ALA A 134 8.45 6.82 -4.74
C ALA A 134 8.07 7.69 -3.54
N LEU A 135 6.94 7.39 -2.95
CA LEU A 135 6.55 7.83 -1.61
C LEU A 135 7.05 6.79 -0.63
N GLU A 136 7.87 7.21 0.32
CA GLU A 136 8.41 6.33 1.35
C GLU A 136 7.83 6.70 2.71
N VAL A 137 7.45 5.70 3.51
CA VAL A 137 6.95 5.88 4.87
C VAL A 137 7.75 4.99 5.81
N ASN A 138 8.42 5.61 6.76
CA ASN A 138 9.09 4.93 7.85
C ASN A 138 8.32 5.20 9.15
N SER A 139 7.81 4.16 9.80
CA SER A 139 6.93 4.28 10.95
C SER A 139 7.48 3.49 12.14
N LEU A 140 7.75 4.20 13.25
CA LEU A 140 8.01 3.61 14.55
C LEU A 140 6.75 3.69 15.41
N GLN A 141 6.26 2.54 15.85
CA GLN A 141 5.02 2.45 16.60
C GLN A 141 5.23 1.73 17.93
N GLY A 142 4.42 2.08 18.91
CA GLY A 142 4.38 1.38 20.18
C GLY A 142 2.99 1.39 20.79
N ALA A 143 2.66 0.33 21.52
CA ALA A 143 1.41 0.22 22.24
C ALA A 143 1.64 -0.32 23.66
N TYR A 144 0.99 0.30 24.63
CA TYR A 144 1.00 -0.13 26.02
C TYR A 144 -0.43 -0.31 26.54
N THR A 145 -0.72 -1.50 27.04
CA THR A 145 -2.04 -1.85 27.59
C THR A 145 -1.94 -2.06 29.10
N MET A 146 -2.79 -1.40 29.86
CA MET A 146 -2.90 -1.54 31.30
C MET A 146 -4.36 -1.59 31.72
N GLY A 147 -4.81 -2.77 32.17
CA GLY A 147 -6.23 -2.98 32.48
C GLY A 147 -7.12 -2.75 31.28
N GLY A 148 -8.13 -1.87 31.42
CA GLY A 148 -9.03 -1.48 30.32
C GLY A 148 -8.54 -0.31 29.46
N MET A 149 -7.26 0.11 29.57
CA MET A 149 -6.71 1.23 28.82
C MET A 149 -5.59 0.77 27.90
N THR A 150 -5.61 1.22 26.66
CA THR A 150 -4.51 1.07 25.70
C THR A 150 -4.04 2.45 25.24
N MET A 151 -2.76 2.71 25.37
CA MET A 151 -2.09 3.89 24.83
C MET A 151 -1.22 3.44 23.65
N ALA A 152 -1.30 4.16 22.55
CA ALA A 152 -0.44 3.90 21.39
C ALA A 152 0.15 5.19 20.83
N PHE A 153 1.33 5.07 20.25
CA PHE A 153 1.98 6.15 19.53
C PHE A 153 2.49 5.68 18.17
N SER A 154 2.58 6.59 17.23
CA SER A 154 3.27 6.43 15.96
C SER A 154 4.14 7.66 15.69
N LEU A 155 5.32 7.42 15.17
CA LEU A 155 6.27 8.42 14.68
C LEU A 155 6.55 8.08 13.22
N ASP A 156 6.02 8.90 12.33
CA ASP A 156 6.05 8.64 10.90
C ASP A 156 6.93 9.68 10.20
N ASP A 157 7.88 9.21 9.41
CA ASP A 157 8.72 10.00 8.50
C ASP A 157 8.29 9.64 7.07
N ILE A 158 7.79 10.64 6.35
CA ILE A 158 7.18 10.46 5.03
C ILE A 158 7.98 11.29 4.03
N GLU A 159 8.60 10.62 3.07
CA GLU A 159 9.30 11.25 1.96
C GLU A 159 8.42 11.30 0.71
N ASN A 160 8.52 12.38 -0.05
CA ASN A 160 7.76 12.63 -1.28
C ASN A 160 6.23 12.51 -1.09
N ALA A 161 5.69 13.05 -0.01
CA ALA A 161 4.28 12.98 0.35
C ALA A 161 3.36 13.37 -0.82
N GLY A 162 2.42 12.47 -1.14
CA GLY A 162 1.51 12.63 -2.26
C GLY A 162 2.20 12.50 -3.63
N TYR A 163 3.32 11.79 -3.69
CA TYR A 163 4.14 11.60 -4.89
C TYR A 163 4.69 12.90 -5.47
N VAL A 164 5.02 13.84 -4.60
CA VAL A 164 5.65 15.11 -4.97
C VAL A 164 7.08 15.12 -4.46
N THR A 165 8.04 15.13 -5.37
CA THR A 165 9.47 15.10 -5.05
C THR A 165 9.86 16.19 -4.05
N ALA A 166 10.63 15.81 -3.03
CA ALA A 166 11.12 16.68 -1.94
C ALA A 166 10.01 17.31 -1.08
N LYS A 167 8.81 16.76 -1.08
CA LYS A 167 7.74 17.13 -0.15
C LYS A 167 7.71 16.14 1.01
N ASP A 168 8.57 16.38 1.99
CA ASP A 168 8.72 15.51 3.14
C ASP A 168 7.84 15.99 4.31
N GLN A 169 7.34 15.04 5.09
CA GLN A 169 6.46 15.28 6.23
C GLN A 169 6.86 14.40 7.40
N LYS A 170 6.63 14.89 8.62
CA LYS A 170 6.76 14.09 9.84
C LYS A 170 5.48 14.18 10.62
N GLU A 171 4.98 13.02 11.03
CA GLU A 171 3.76 12.93 11.80
C GLU A 171 4.02 12.26 13.15
N ILE A 172 3.33 12.72 14.18
CA ILE A 172 3.31 12.11 15.50
C ILE A 172 1.85 11.91 15.87
N LEU A 173 1.46 10.66 16.04
CA LEU A 173 0.13 10.31 16.48
C LEU A 173 0.21 9.69 17.88
N PHE A 174 -0.66 10.13 18.77
CA PHE A 174 -0.87 9.51 20.08
C PHE A 174 -2.35 9.23 20.26
N THR A 175 -2.67 8.01 20.68
CA THR A 175 -4.04 7.56 20.91
C THR A 175 -4.19 6.93 22.28
N VAL A 176 -5.37 7.12 22.88
CA VAL A 176 -5.78 6.43 24.11
C VAL A 176 -7.15 5.82 23.88
N ALA A 177 -7.25 4.51 24.05
CA ALA A 177 -8.50 3.77 24.01
C ALA A 177 -8.85 3.25 25.40
N LEU A 178 -10.11 3.39 25.80
CA LEU A 178 -10.65 2.91 27.08
C LEU A 178 -11.74 1.87 26.81
N SER A 179 -11.68 0.76 27.53
CA SER A 179 -12.70 -0.30 27.52
C SER A 179 -13.29 -0.43 28.94
N PHE A 180 -14.61 -0.33 29.08
CA PHE A 180 -15.35 -0.44 30.33
C PHE A 180 -16.61 -1.30 30.16
#